data_327907460da2e081d9774e4452f60dbb
#
_entry.id   327907460da2e081d9774e4452f60dbb
#
_cell.length_a   1.000
_cell.length_b   1.000
_cell.length_c   1.000
_cell.angle_alpha   90.00
_cell.angle_beta   90.00
_cell.angle_gamma   90.00
#
_symmetry.space_group_name_H-M   'P 1'
#
loop_
_entity.id
_entity.type
_entity.pdbx_description
1 polymer ?
#
loop_
_entity_poly.entity_id
_entity_poly.type
_entity_poly.pdbx_seq_one_letter_code
_entity_poly.pdbx_strand_id
1 'polypeptide(L)'
;KIPIIFDKRIAKGLLSTFASAISSSAISRGTSFLKDMIGQKIFSDSINIFDKPDIIKGLGSQSFDSEGVKTETLKLVEQGILKHYLIDTYNGKKLNLKSNGRSGGTSNLYFDNGKIALKDLLSSNSKSLYITETIGHGSNIITGDYSVGATGFLVENGEFKYPINEITIAGNFRDMFQNITLANDLEFQYSTNSPTLMIEGMVVAGK
;
A
#
# COMPACT_ATOMS: atom_id res chain seq x y z
N LYS A 1 15.45 15.61 -3.05
CA LYS A 1 14.23 14.79 -3.16
C LYS A 1 14.03 14.49 -4.64
N ILE A 2 13.82 13.22 -4.96
CA ILE A 2 13.60 12.73 -6.33
C ILE A 2 12.37 11.83 -6.31
N PRO A 3 11.48 11.83 -7.32
CA PRO A 3 10.35 10.91 -7.38
C PRO A 3 10.82 9.45 -7.41
N ILE A 4 10.17 8.59 -6.64
CA ILE A 4 10.44 7.16 -6.55
C ILE A 4 9.28 6.41 -7.17
N ILE A 5 9.59 5.61 -8.19
CA ILE A 5 8.64 4.73 -8.86
C ILE A 5 8.87 3.31 -8.34
N PHE A 6 7.88 2.72 -7.75
CA PHE A 6 7.92 1.34 -7.25
C PHE A 6 7.31 0.40 -8.29
N ASP A 7 8.10 -0.56 -8.75
CA ASP A 7 7.59 -1.66 -9.58
C ASP A 7 6.40 -2.36 -8.89
N LYS A 8 5.38 -2.75 -9.64
CA LYS A 8 4.16 -3.39 -9.12
C LYS A 8 4.42 -4.57 -8.18
N ARG A 9 5.50 -5.34 -8.41
CA ARG A 9 5.88 -6.49 -7.57
C ARG A 9 6.30 -6.10 -6.17
N ILE A 10 6.89 -4.91 -5.99
CA ILE A 10 7.31 -4.42 -4.68
C ILE A 10 6.34 -3.40 -4.09
N ALA A 11 5.60 -2.67 -4.92
CA ALA A 11 4.58 -1.71 -4.51
C ALA A 11 3.50 -2.34 -3.61
N LYS A 12 3.17 -3.62 -3.82
CA LYS A 12 2.28 -4.41 -2.94
C LYS A 12 2.77 -4.46 -1.48
N GLY A 13 4.08 -4.29 -1.23
CA GLY A 13 4.63 -4.23 0.13
C GLY A 13 4.14 -3.03 0.93
N LEU A 14 3.97 -1.87 0.27
CA LEU A 14 3.40 -0.67 0.89
C LEU A 14 1.94 -0.92 1.28
N LEU A 15 1.19 -1.63 0.43
CA LEU A 15 -0.19 -1.99 0.69
C LEU A 15 -0.32 -3.02 1.83
N SER A 16 0.61 -3.97 1.93
CA SER A 16 0.68 -4.92 3.05
C SER A 16 0.98 -4.20 4.36
N THR A 17 1.84 -3.19 4.35
CA THR A 17 2.11 -2.35 5.54
C THR A 17 0.88 -1.54 5.93
N PHE A 18 0.15 -0.97 4.96
CA PHE A 18 -1.13 -0.32 5.21
C PHE A 18 -2.12 -1.27 5.88
N ALA A 19 -2.31 -2.50 5.36
CA ALA A 19 -3.18 -3.51 5.95
C ALA A 19 -2.80 -3.85 7.40
N SER A 20 -1.51 -3.96 7.68
CA SER A 20 -1.00 -4.16 9.05
C SER A 20 -1.34 -3.00 9.97
N ALA A 21 -1.22 -1.75 9.48
CA ALA A 21 -1.54 -0.54 10.24
C ALA A 21 -3.04 -0.41 10.55
N ILE A 22 -3.93 -0.88 9.68
CA ILE A 22 -5.38 -0.86 9.90
C ILE A 22 -5.92 -2.15 10.54
N SER A 23 -5.07 -3.07 10.98
CA SER A 23 -5.52 -4.28 11.68
C SER A 23 -6.12 -3.92 13.04
N SER A 24 -7.23 -4.56 13.41
CA SER A 24 -7.89 -4.33 14.71
C SER A 24 -6.96 -4.55 15.89
N SER A 25 -5.99 -5.44 15.77
CA SER A 25 -5.00 -5.70 16.82
C SER A 25 -4.03 -4.53 16.99
N ALA A 26 -3.56 -3.89 15.91
CA ALA A 26 -2.72 -2.70 16.00
C ALA A 26 -3.51 -1.49 16.53
N ILE A 27 -4.74 -1.32 16.06
CA ILE A 27 -5.64 -0.23 16.48
C ILE A 27 -6.00 -0.36 17.96
N SER A 28 -6.41 -1.55 18.43
CA SER A 28 -6.82 -1.78 19.82
C SER A 28 -5.69 -1.61 20.84
N ARG A 29 -4.44 -1.90 20.41
CA ARG A 29 -3.24 -1.67 21.24
C ARG A 29 -2.70 -0.24 21.17
N GLY A 30 -3.23 0.59 20.26
CA GLY A 30 -2.71 1.93 20.05
C GLY A 30 -1.33 1.95 19.35
N THR A 31 -0.97 0.88 18.64
CA THR A 31 0.32 0.72 17.97
C THR A 31 0.23 0.94 16.46
N SER A 32 -0.61 1.88 16.05
CA SER A 32 -0.76 2.28 14.66
C SER A 32 -0.85 3.79 14.50
N PHE A 33 -0.12 4.33 13.51
CA PHE A 33 -0.24 5.73 13.12
C PHE A 33 -1.59 6.07 12.47
N LEU A 34 -2.39 5.05 12.13
CA LEU A 34 -3.75 5.19 11.56
C LEU A 34 -4.86 5.00 12.60
N LYS A 35 -4.50 4.91 13.90
CA LYS A 35 -5.50 4.91 14.97
C LYS A 35 -6.33 6.19 14.91
N ASP A 36 -7.64 6.05 15.10
CA ASP A 36 -8.64 7.13 15.08
C ASP A 36 -8.75 7.90 13.74
N MET A 37 -8.30 7.28 12.63
CA MET A 37 -8.30 7.89 11.30
C MET A 37 -9.49 7.47 10.42
N ILE A 38 -10.45 6.67 10.91
CA ILE A 38 -11.67 6.37 10.14
C ILE A 38 -12.41 7.67 9.81
N GLY A 39 -12.82 7.80 8.55
CA GLY A 39 -13.48 9.00 8.02
C GLY A 39 -12.50 10.12 7.65
N GLN A 40 -11.21 9.98 7.94
CA GLN A 40 -10.19 10.97 7.58
C GLN A 40 -9.55 10.65 6.22
N LYS A 41 -9.12 11.70 5.55
CA LYS A 41 -8.37 11.62 4.31
C LYS A 41 -6.91 11.26 4.60
N ILE A 42 -6.51 10.04 4.22
CA ILE A 42 -5.15 9.52 4.45
C ILE A 42 -4.37 9.29 3.15
N PHE A 43 -5.05 9.27 2.00
CA PHE A 43 -4.46 9.20 0.66
C PHE A 43 -4.91 10.39 -0.20
N SER A 44 -4.32 10.56 -1.39
CA SER A 44 -4.84 11.48 -2.40
C SER A 44 -6.25 11.05 -2.89
N ASP A 45 -7.03 11.99 -3.44
CA ASP A 45 -8.43 11.75 -3.87
C ASP A 45 -8.57 10.67 -4.95
N SER A 46 -7.51 10.41 -5.69
CA SER A 46 -7.52 9.39 -6.76
C SER A 46 -7.44 7.96 -6.25
N ILE A 47 -7.12 7.75 -4.97
CA ILE A 47 -6.82 6.43 -4.41
C ILE A 47 -8.07 5.75 -3.87
N ASN A 48 -8.32 4.54 -4.39
CA ASN A 48 -9.24 3.57 -3.82
C ASN A 48 -8.49 2.29 -3.49
N ILE A 49 -8.84 1.65 -2.35
CA ILE A 49 -8.25 0.36 -1.94
C ILE A 49 -9.40 -0.59 -1.61
N PHE A 50 -9.36 -1.76 -2.23
CA PHE A 50 -10.35 -2.81 -2.03
C PHE A 50 -9.74 -4.05 -1.41
N ASP A 51 -10.55 -4.76 -0.63
CA ASP A 51 -10.32 -6.13 -0.25
C ASP A 51 -11.52 -6.98 -0.65
N LYS A 52 -11.35 -7.82 -1.69
CA LYS A 52 -12.40 -8.63 -2.30
C LYS A 52 -12.20 -10.12 -2.06
N PRO A 53 -13.08 -10.76 -1.26
CA PRO A 53 -12.96 -12.19 -0.96
C PRO A 53 -13.52 -13.09 -2.07
N ASP A 54 -14.19 -12.55 -3.06
CA ASP A 54 -14.99 -13.25 -4.08
C ASP A 54 -14.42 -13.16 -5.50
N ILE A 55 -13.14 -12.83 -5.66
CA ILE A 55 -12.48 -12.85 -6.97
C ILE A 55 -12.37 -14.30 -7.45
N ILE A 56 -12.94 -14.60 -8.62
CA ILE A 56 -12.87 -15.94 -9.23
C ILE A 56 -11.38 -16.31 -9.44
N LYS A 57 -10.96 -17.45 -8.88
CA LYS A 57 -9.56 -17.92 -8.88
C LYS A 57 -8.57 -16.95 -8.20
N GLY A 58 -9.04 -16.00 -7.42
CA GLY A 58 -8.18 -15.13 -6.60
C GLY A 58 -7.49 -15.94 -5.50
N LEU A 59 -6.18 -15.74 -5.32
CA LEU A 59 -5.37 -16.53 -4.38
C LEU A 59 -5.76 -16.35 -2.91
N GLY A 60 -6.38 -15.21 -2.56
CA GLY A 60 -6.88 -14.92 -1.22
C GLY A 60 -8.40 -15.07 -1.08
N SER A 61 -9.10 -15.62 -2.09
CA SER A 61 -10.56 -15.72 -2.04
C SER A 61 -11.02 -16.71 -0.99
N GLN A 62 -12.01 -16.31 -0.19
CA GLN A 62 -12.56 -17.09 0.91
C GLN A 62 -13.99 -16.65 1.24
N SER A 63 -14.86 -17.58 1.61
CA SER A 63 -16.26 -17.29 1.94
C SER A 63 -16.45 -16.83 3.40
N PHE A 64 -15.52 -17.19 4.27
CA PHE A 64 -15.50 -16.83 5.70
C PHE A 64 -14.05 -16.72 6.17
N ASP A 65 -13.86 -15.93 7.21
CA ASP A 65 -12.55 -15.71 7.85
C ASP A 65 -12.16 -16.83 8.82
N SER A 66 -11.04 -16.69 9.53
CA SER A 66 -10.54 -17.69 10.49
C SER A 66 -11.44 -17.90 11.72
N GLU A 67 -12.41 -17.03 11.95
CA GLU A 67 -13.43 -17.16 13.02
C GLU A 67 -14.78 -17.63 12.49
N GLY A 68 -14.90 -18.00 11.20
CA GLY A 68 -16.14 -18.41 10.56
C GLY A 68 -17.10 -17.25 10.25
N VAL A 69 -16.63 -16.00 10.35
CA VAL A 69 -17.43 -14.82 9.99
C VAL A 69 -17.42 -14.66 8.47
N LYS A 70 -18.62 -14.52 7.89
CA LYS A 70 -18.79 -14.30 6.45
C LYS A 70 -17.96 -13.11 5.98
N THR A 71 -17.22 -13.31 4.91
CA THR A 71 -16.46 -12.25 4.24
C THR A 71 -17.30 -11.56 3.18
N GLU A 72 -17.15 -10.25 3.07
CA GLU A 72 -17.78 -9.43 2.04
C GLU A 72 -16.76 -8.44 1.48
N THR A 73 -16.99 -7.93 0.27
CA THR A 73 -16.11 -6.91 -0.31
C THR A 73 -16.07 -5.69 0.57
N LEU A 74 -14.87 -5.25 0.95
CA LEU A 74 -14.64 -4.00 1.67
C LEU A 74 -13.91 -3.01 0.78
N LYS A 75 -14.43 -1.80 0.70
CA LYS A 75 -13.73 -0.64 0.18
C LYS A 75 -13.02 0.03 1.35
N LEU A 76 -11.78 -0.38 1.60
CA LEU A 76 -10.99 0.07 2.75
C LEU A 76 -10.68 1.56 2.69
N VAL A 77 -10.38 2.05 1.47
CA VAL A 77 -10.19 3.47 1.18
C VAL A 77 -11.05 3.85 -0.01
N GLU A 78 -11.77 4.95 0.10
CA GLU A 78 -12.59 5.53 -0.95
C GLU A 78 -12.23 6.99 -1.14
N GLN A 79 -11.79 7.35 -2.35
CA GLN A 79 -11.36 8.70 -2.68
C GLN A 79 -10.40 9.29 -1.62
N GLY A 80 -9.40 8.48 -1.23
CA GLY A 80 -8.42 8.83 -0.21
C GLY A 80 -8.88 8.75 1.24
N ILE A 81 -10.17 8.53 1.50
CA ILE A 81 -10.75 8.49 2.86
C ILE A 81 -10.74 7.06 3.40
N LEU A 82 -10.18 6.85 4.59
CA LEU A 82 -10.21 5.58 5.28
C LEU A 82 -11.64 5.25 5.75
N LYS A 83 -12.21 4.15 5.25
CA LYS A 83 -13.60 3.73 5.57
C LYS A 83 -13.66 2.63 6.61
N HIS A 84 -12.73 1.68 6.59
CA HIS A 84 -12.80 0.50 7.43
C HIS A 84 -11.42 0.11 7.98
N TYR A 85 -11.41 -0.38 9.22
CA TYR A 85 -10.34 -1.21 9.75
C TYR A 85 -10.61 -2.69 9.39
N LEU A 86 -9.59 -3.54 9.52
CA LEU A 86 -9.72 -5.01 9.43
C LEU A 86 -10.07 -5.55 10.82
N ILE A 87 -11.34 -5.91 11.05
CA ILE A 87 -11.86 -6.19 12.38
C ILE A 87 -12.11 -7.69 12.58
N ASP A 88 -11.40 -8.30 13.54
CA ASP A 88 -11.69 -9.61 14.13
C ASP A 88 -12.70 -9.48 15.30
N THR A 89 -13.23 -10.60 15.80
CA THR A 89 -14.23 -10.59 16.87
C THR A 89 -13.66 -10.12 18.21
N TYR A 90 -12.44 -10.54 18.56
CA TYR A 90 -11.85 -10.21 19.86
C TYR A 90 -11.51 -8.73 19.99
N ASN A 91 -10.75 -8.20 19.03
CA ASN A 91 -10.38 -6.79 19.04
C ASN A 91 -11.58 -5.89 18.71
N GLY A 92 -12.52 -6.37 17.91
CA GLY A 92 -13.78 -5.68 17.64
C GLY A 92 -14.55 -5.38 18.93
N LYS A 93 -14.67 -6.36 19.86
CA LYS A 93 -15.28 -6.14 21.18
C LYS A 93 -14.56 -5.05 21.98
N LYS A 94 -13.22 -5.03 21.97
CA LYS A 94 -12.43 -4.00 22.66
C LYS A 94 -12.65 -2.59 22.08
N LEU A 95 -12.86 -2.51 20.78
CA LEU A 95 -13.05 -1.26 20.05
C LEU A 95 -14.52 -0.84 19.95
N ASN A 96 -15.44 -1.66 20.52
CA ASN A 96 -16.89 -1.51 20.34
C ASN A 96 -17.31 -1.47 18.85
N LEU A 97 -16.67 -2.32 18.04
CA LEU A 97 -16.91 -2.50 16.61
C LEU A 97 -17.30 -3.95 16.34
N LYS A 98 -18.12 -4.16 15.31
CA LYS A 98 -18.48 -5.51 14.84
C LYS A 98 -17.40 -6.05 13.92
N SER A 99 -17.09 -7.35 14.02
CA SER A 99 -16.21 -8.06 13.07
C SER A 99 -16.75 -7.89 11.64
N ASN A 100 -15.85 -7.69 10.71
CA ASN A 100 -16.16 -7.56 9.28
C ASN A 100 -15.54 -8.70 8.44
N GLY A 101 -15.30 -9.85 9.09
CA GLY A 101 -14.80 -11.04 8.40
C GLY A 101 -13.33 -10.92 8.01
N ARG A 102 -12.50 -10.33 8.89
CA ARG A 102 -11.05 -10.14 8.63
C ARG A 102 -10.16 -10.68 9.74
N SER A 103 -10.65 -11.68 10.47
CA SER A 103 -9.78 -12.47 11.32
C SER A 103 -8.84 -13.31 10.45
N GLY A 104 -7.54 -13.15 10.67
CA GLY A 104 -6.50 -13.73 9.80
C GLY A 104 -5.97 -12.80 8.69
N GLY A 105 -6.55 -11.61 8.53
CA GLY A 105 -6.05 -10.58 7.59
C GLY A 105 -6.96 -10.34 6.39
N THR A 106 -6.35 -9.87 5.30
CA THR A 106 -7.03 -9.54 4.05
C THR A 106 -7.26 -10.78 3.18
N SER A 107 -8.22 -10.69 2.28
CA SER A 107 -8.49 -11.66 1.20
C SER A 107 -7.66 -11.30 -0.05
N ASN A 108 -8.30 -10.70 -1.05
CA ASN A 108 -7.57 -10.16 -2.20
C ASN A 108 -7.53 -8.63 -2.08
N LEU A 109 -6.42 -8.15 -1.55
CA LEU A 109 -6.18 -6.73 -1.29
C LEU A 109 -5.54 -6.07 -2.52
N TYR A 110 -6.04 -4.92 -2.96
CA TYR A 110 -5.42 -4.21 -4.08
C TYR A 110 -5.72 -2.71 -4.10
N PHE A 111 -4.79 -1.95 -4.64
CA PHE A 111 -5.09 -0.60 -5.14
C PHE A 111 -5.94 -0.72 -6.40
N ASP A 112 -6.94 0.15 -6.53
CA ASP A 112 -7.65 0.30 -7.80
C ASP A 112 -6.69 0.75 -8.90
N ASN A 113 -7.04 0.47 -10.15
CA ASN A 113 -6.18 0.81 -11.27
C ASN A 113 -6.09 2.34 -11.44
N GLY A 114 -4.89 2.84 -11.67
CA GLY A 114 -4.69 4.24 -12.02
C GLY A 114 -5.22 4.57 -13.43
N LYS A 115 -5.20 5.84 -13.78
CA LYS A 115 -5.60 6.33 -15.11
C LYS A 115 -4.41 6.62 -16.03
N ILE A 116 -3.21 6.72 -15.48
CA ILE A 116 -1.98 7.12 -16.19
C ILE A 116 -1.32 5.88 -16.75
N ALA A 117 -0.99 5.86 -18.03
CA ALA A 117 -0.21 4.76 -18.60
C ALA A 117 1.19 4.71 -17.96
N LEU A 118 1.74 3.49 -17.78
CA LEU A 118 3.08 3.34 -17.20
C LEU A 118 4.14 4.18 -17.91
N LYS A 119 4.08 4.23 -19.25
CA LYS A 119 4.99 5.05 -20.06
C LYS A 119 4.90 6.53 -19.70
N ASP A 120 3.69 7.04 -19.51
CA ASP A 120 3.47 8.45 -19.18
C ASP A 120 3.90 8.75 -17.74
N LEU A 121 3.69 7.78 -16.81
CA LEU A 121 4.19 7.89 -15.44
C LEU A 121 5.73 7.97 -15.41
N LEU A 122 6.42 7.16 -16.20
CA LEU A 122 7.89 7.19 -16.31
C LEU A 122 8.40 8.52 -16.88
N SER A 123 7.63 9.15 -17.79
CA SER A 123 7.99 10.41 -18.45
C SER A 123 7.50 11.66 -17.70
N SER A 124 6.73 11.50 -16.62
CA SER A 124 6.12 12.62 -15.89
C SER A 124 7.13 13.54 -15.21
N ASN A 125 8.34 13.05 -15.00
CA ASN A 125 9.45 13.79 -14.39
C ASN A 125 10.71 13.66 -15.25
N SER A 126 11.53 14.72 -15.29
CA SER A 126 12.81 14.69 -15.99
C SER A 126 13.77 13.64 -15.44
N LYS A 127 13.66 13.35 -14.14
CA LYS A 127 14.50 12.37 -13.43
C LYS A 127 13.72 11.71 -12.31
N SER A 128 13.77 10.37 -12.27
CA SER A 128 13.16 9.53 -11.21
C SER A 128 13.98 8.27 -10.97
N LEU A 129 13.71 7.56 -9.87
CA LEU A 129 14.28 6.24 -9.60
C LEU A 129 13.19 5.18 -9.71
N TYR A 130 13.39 4.20 -10.56
CA TYR A 130 12.53 3.03 -10.69
C TYR A 130 13.08 1.89 -9.83
N ILE A 131 12.41 1.58 -8.73
CA ILE A 131 12.86 0.60 -7.75
C ILE A 131 12.25 -0.76 -8.06
N THR A 132 13.12 -1.76 -8.22
CA THR A 132 12.75 -3.15 -8.52
C THR A 132 12.88 -4.09 -7.34
N GLU A 133 13.65 -3.69 -6.32
CA GLU A 133 13.87 -4.48 -5.12
C GLU A 133 14.09 -3.58 -3.90
N THR A 134 13.62 -4.03 -2.75
CA THR A 134 13.87 -3.38 -1.46
C THR A 134 14.44 -4.38 -0.46
N ILE A 135 15.38 -3.93 0.37
CA ILE A 135 16.11 -4.73 1.34
C ILE A 135 15.86 -4.18 2.75
N GLY A 136 15.54 -5.07 3.67
CA GLY A 136 15.33 -4.74 5.07
C GLY A 136 13.85 -4.60 5.46
N HIS A 137 13.61 -4.44 6.77
CA HIS A 137 12.28 -4.30 7.39
C HIS A 137 12.11 -2.87 7.92
N GLY A 138 12.17 -1.90 7.02
CA GLY A 138 12.21 -0.47 7.36
C GLY A 138 10.83 0.19 7.52
N SER A 139 9.75 -0.56 7.71
CA SER A 139 8.41 -0.02 7.90
C SER A 139 8.04 -0.04 9.39
N ASN A 140 7.76 1.12 9.97
CA ASN A 140 7.27 1.25 11.35
C ASN A 140 5.81 1.72 11.36
N ILE A 141 4.89 0.81 11.67
CA ILE A 141 3.45 1.13 11.70
C ILE A 141 3.03 1.96 12.92
N ILE A 142 3.90 2.16 13.91
CA ILE A 142 3.60 3.00 15.09
C ILE A 142 3.79 4.48 14.75
N THR A 143 4.95 4.81 14.17
CA THR A 143 5.31 6.19 13.83
C THR A 143 4.94 6.59 12.41
N GLY A 144 4.82 5.61 11.52
CA GLY A 144 4.65 5.80 10.07
C GLY A 144 5.98 5.92 9.32
N ASP A 145 7.12 5.77 9.98
CA ASP A 145 8.42 5.90 9.32
C ASP A 145 8.70 4.72 8.39
N TYR A 146 9.32 5.04 7.27
CA TYR A 146 9.75 4.12 6.24
C TYR A 146 11.20 4.41 5.83
N SER A 147 12.07 3.40 5.91
CA SER A 147 13.46 3.52 5.49
C SER A 147 14.01 2.15 5.09
N VAL A 148 14.32 1.95 3.82
CA VAL A 148 14.79 0.66 3.28
C VAL A 148 15.95 0.85 2.33
N GLY A 149 16.82 -0.14 2.26
CA GLY A 149 17.76 -0.28 1.15
C GLY A 149 17.00 -0.55 -0.14
N ALA A 150 17.49 -0.04 -1.26
CA ALA A 150 16.82 -0.18 -2.54
C ALA A 150 17.80 -0.39 -3.70
N THR A 151 17.30 -1.11 -4.71
CA THR A 151 17.97 -1.38 -5.97
C THR A 151 17.00 -1.15 -7.12
N GLY A 152 17.48 -0.65 -8.23
CA GLY A 152 16.63 -0.36 -9.38
C GLY A 152 17.38 0.31 -10.51
N PHE A 153 16.74 1.28 -11.14
CA PHE A 153 17.27 2.01 -12.28
C PHE A 153 17.04 3.50 -12.15
N LEU A 154 18.01 4.28 -12.63
CA LEU A 154 17.76 5.68 -12.93
C LEU A 154 16.89 5.78 -14.19
N VAL A 155 15.86 6.61 -14.12
CA VAL A 155 15.02 6.96 -15.28
C VAL A 155 15.18 8.45 -15.55
N GLU A 156 15.48 8.79 -16.80
CA GLU A 156 15.56 10.19 -17.29
C GLU A 156 14.69 10.34 -18.53
N ASN A 157 13.76 11.27 -18.48
CA ASN A 157 12.79 11.56 -19.57
C ASN A 157 12.04 10.30 -20.05
N GLY A 158 11.68 9.40 -19.12
CA GLY A 158 10.96 8.16 -19.41
C GLY A 158 11.83 6.99 -19.87
N GLU A 159 13.14 7.14 -19.97
CA GLU A 159 14.06 6.11 -20.41
C GLU A 159 14.92 5.57 -19.27
N PHE A 160 15.05 4.25 -19.17
CA PHE A 160 15.97 3.60 -18.25
C PHE A 160 17.42 3.85 -18.69
N LYS A 161 18.24 4.41 -17.81
CA LYS A 161 19.64 4.79 -18.13
C LYS A 161 20.64 3.75 -17.60
N TYR A 162 20.77 3.63 -16.30
CA TYR A 162 21.71 2.67 -15.70
C TYR A 162 21.14 2.11 -14.37
N PRO A 163 21.60 0.91 -13.98
CA PRO A 163 21.20 0.33 -12.71
C PRO A 163 21.77 1.13 -11.54
N ILE A 164 21.01 1.17 -10.46
CA ILE A 164 21.40 1.74 -9.17
C ILE A 164 21.27 0.68 -8.09
N ASN A 165 22.18 0.66 -7.14
CA ASN A 165 22.17 -0.21 -5.98
C ASN A 165 22.70 0.54 -4.74
N GLU A 166 22.65 -0.13 -3.59
CA GLU A 166 23.19 0.39 -2.34
C GLU A 166 22.71 1.79 -1.97
N ILE A 167 21.48 2.13 -2.39
CA ILE A 167 20.82 3.36 -1.97
C ILE A 167 19.84 3.07 -0.83
N THR A 168 19.57 4.09 -0.02
CA THR A 168 18.49 4.08 0.97
C THR A 168 17.40 5.05 0.51
N ILE A 169 16.16 4.59 0.51
CA ILE A 169 14.98 5.43 0.30
C ILE A 169 14.21 5.56 1.61
N ALA A 170 13.82 6.76 1.97
CA ALA A 170 13.16 7.04 3.24
C ALA A 170 12.02 8.06 3.09
N GLY A 171 11.04 7.93 3.97
CA GLY A 171 9.88 8.82 4.05
C GLY A 171 9.04 8.53 5.30
N ASN A 172 7.88 9.17 5.38
CA ASN A 172 6.85 8.82 6.36
C ASN A 172 5.56 8.47 5.62
N PHE A 173 4.90 7.38 5.99
CA PHE A 173 3.69 6.90 5.33
C PHE A 173 2.57 7.94 5.26
N ARG A 174 2.47 8.86 6.23
CA ARG A 174 1.48 9.94 6.19
C ARG A 174 1.67 10.83 4.97
N ASP A 175 2.93 11.21 4.70
CA ASP A 175 3.28 12.04 3.54
C ASP A 175 3.29 11.20 2.26
N MET A 176 3.86 9.99 2.32
CA MET A 176 3.93 9.09 1.16
C MET A 176 2.54 8.79 0.59
N PHE A 177 1.56 8.47 1.43
CA PHE A 177 0.20 8.14 1.00
C PHE A 177 -0.53 9.33 0.34
N GLN A 178 -0.26 10.55 0.75
CA GLN A 178 -0.82 11.76 0.13
C GLN A 178 -0.21 12.05 -1.26
N ASN A 179 1.00 11.54 -1.52
CA ASN A 179 1.77 11.82 -2.73
C ASN A 179 1.90 10.61 -3.67
N ILE A 180 0.96 9.64 -3.57
CA ILE A 180 0.92 8.48 -4.47
C ILE A 180 0.21 8.83 -5.77
N THR A 181 0.83 8.42 -6.89
CA THR A 181 0.22 8.37 -8.21
C THR A 181 0.30 6.93 -8.74
N LEU A 182 -0.83 6.37 -9.19
CA LEU A 182 -0.94 5.00 -9.68
C LEU A 182 -0.89 4.95 -11.21
N ALA A 183 -0.14 3.99 -11.75
CA ALA A 183 -0.23 3.62 -13.17
C ALA A 183 -1.48 2.75 -13.43
N ASN A 184 -1.76 2.45 -14.71
CA ASN A 184 -2.90 1.64 -15.14
C ASN A 184 -2.53 0.18 -15.47
N ASP A 185 -1.48 -0.34 -14.86
CA ASP A 185 -0.89 -1.65 -15.14
C ASP A 185 -1.15 -2.71 -14.04
N LEU A 186 -2.29 -2.56 -13.33
CA LEU A 186 -2.71 -3.52 -12.31
C LEU A 186 -2.89 -4.92 -12.90
N GLU A 187 -2.26 -5.90 -12.28
CA GLU A 187 -2.40 -7.33 -12.58
C GLU A 187 -2.63 -8.12 -11.30
N PHE A 188 -3.54 -9.10 -11.35
CA PHE A 188 -3.83 -9.98 -10.21
C PHE A 188 -2.96 -11.24 -10.28
N GLN A 189 -1.81 -11.22 -9.60
CA GLN A 189 -0.86 -12.33 -9.54
C GLN A 189 -0.71 -12.91 -8.13
N TYR A 190 -1.14 -12.18 -7.11
CA TYR A 190 -0.98 -12.50 -5.69
C TYR A 190 -2.30 -12.27 -4.92
N SER A 191 -2.33 -12.57 -3.64
CA SER A 191 -3.42 -12.13 -2.75
C SER A 191 -3.37 -10.62 -2.45
N THR A 192 -2.20 -9.99 -2.56
CA THR A 192 -2.04 -8.53 -2.49
C THR A 192 -1.44 -8.03 -3.80
N ASN A 193 -2.12 -7.10 -4.48
CA ASN A 193 -1.73 -6.59 -5.79
C ASN A 193 -1.70 -5.06 -5.81
N SER A 194 -0.80 -4.53 -6.61
CA SER A 194 -0.66 -3.09 -6.85
C SER A 194 -0.32 -2.87 -8.31
N PRO A 195 -0.78 -1.80 -8.93
CA PRO A 195 -0.13 -1.29 -10.13
C PRO A 195 1.24 -0.71 -9.77
N THR A 196 2.05 -0.42 -10.75
CA THR A 196 3.22 0.45 -10.58
C THR A 196 2.78 1.78 -10.02
N LEU A 197 3.51 2.32 -9.06
CA LEU A 197 3.16 3.59 -8.43
C LEU A 197 4.36 4.49 -8.25
N MET A 198 4.11 5.79 -8.28
CA MET A 198 5.11 6.81 -7.99
C MET A 198 4.78 7.52 -6.68
N ILE A 199 5.81 7.82 -5.90
CA ILE A 199 5.72 8.63 -4.68
C ILE A 199 6.69 9.80 -4.81
N GLU A 200 6.16 11.01 -4.64
CA GLU A 200 6.97 12.22 -4.60
C GLU A 200 7.39 12.57 -3.17
N GLY A 201 8.47 13.32 -3.05
CA GLY A 201 8.90 13.89 -1.76
C GLY A 201 9.76 12.99 -0.89
N MET A 202 10.04 11.75 -1.29
CA MET A 202 10.92 10.84 -0.56
C MET A 202 12.38 11.32 -0.55
N VAL A 203 13.11 10.90 0.47
CA VAL A 203 14.56 11.15 0.61
C VAL A 203 15.33 9.95 0.08
N VAL A 204 16.38 10.23 -0.67
CA VAL A 204 17.33 9.23 -1.16
C VAL A 204 18.69 9.54 -0.58
N ALA A 205 19.36 8.54 -0.02
CA ALA A 205 20.74 8.57 0.43
C ALA A 205 21.51 7.42 -0.23
N GLY A 206 22.78 7.65 -0.50
CA GLY A 206 23.69 6.71 -1.19
C GLY A 206 24.59 7.45 -2.16
N LYS A 207 25.60 6.77 -2.65
CA LYS A 207 26.56 7.31 -3.63
C LYS A 207 26.11 6.98 -5.05
#